data_fd9b85c13b059cf44ec4d55abb2d949b
#
_entry.id   fd9b85c13b059cf44ec4d55abb2d949b
#
_cell.length_a   1.000
_cell.length_b   1.000
_cell.length_c   1.000
_cell.angle_alpha   90.00
_cell.angle_beta   90.00
_cell.angle_gamma   90.00
#
_symmetry.space_group_name_H-M   'P 1'
#
loop_
_entity.id
_entity.type
_entity.pdbx_description
1 polymer ?
#
loop_
_entity_poly.entity_id
_entity_poly.type
_entity_poly.pdbx_seq_one_letter_code
_entity_poly.pdbx_strand_id
1 'polypeptide(L)'
;MRRFIIFLLLISLFLPASGLCADDFLLGVQPAPSSVTPACRSAYHPGHENCYWCTPMNLEDEAAVWRMLTAPVTVVQLHKDPLKSQMKQTVLYAEPDDGSEKIGMITGESQAVHVLETRSDGWSLVETYSTSFFNSKVKNYNAFVTGYIRSDKLKTVEVNQHFGIVIDKLTQRLYFFMDGYLETSLAVSTGLFNEKQPYNETRSGEYLLLYYRKGDLPDGKMHCYYPIRFNAADYLHEVPCTVPAGGKRSGASYQAFEPLLGQRASHGCIRVQRLTNAQGYKMSSLFKLLKEREDTRFPKLVVWEDYQSRQVVIPPDDTPLYYNPDGGSMYHAVADCPGVKQKFKPLKSFTYGELESEPFAELRVCPNCQPTPRKAFLEEINQIHQNSSPGDVMSYWP
;
A
#
# COMPACT_ATOMS: atom_id res chain seq x y z
N MET A 1 -14.67 6.46 71.60
CA MET A 1 -14.46 5.32 70.71
C MET A 1 -14.30 5.85 69.30
N ARG A 2 -13.06 6.02 68.80
CA ARG A 2 -12.77 6.47 67.44
C ARG A 2 -12.53 5.23 66.59
N ARG A 3 -13.38 5.04 65.52
CA ARG A 3 -13.19 4.00 64.52
C ARG A 3 -12.22 4.51 63.45
N PHE A 4 -11.08 3.90 63.31
CA PHE A 4 -10.15 4.05 62.17
C PHE A 4 -10.68 3.23 61.00
N ILE A 5 -10.97 3.88 59.89
CA ILE A 5 -11.23 3.24 58.59
C ILE A 5 -9.91 3.20 57.83
N ILE A 6 -9.41 1.98 57.65
CA ILE A 6 -8.22 1.73 56.80
C ILE A 6 -8.70 1.67 55.36
N PHE A 7 -8.27 2.64 54.53
CA PHE A 7 -8.42 2.60 53.10
C PHE A 7 -7.30 1.70 52.54
N LEU A 8 -7.68 0.52 52.05
CA LEU A 8 -6.80 -0.30 51.22
C LEU A 8 -6.77 0.31 49.82
N LEU A 9 -5.65 0.92 49.43
CA LEU A 9 -5.34 1.30 48.06
C LEU A 9 -4.99 0.00 47.32
N LEU A 10 -5.93 -0.46 46.50
CA LEU A 10 -5.67 -1.43 45.43
C LEU A 10 -4.87 -0.74 44.36
N ILE A 11 -3.55 -0.89 44.35
CA ILE A 11 -2.69 -0.57 43.22
C ILE A 11 -2.93 -1.68 42.17
N SER A 12 -3.80 -1.40 41.21
CA SER A 12 -3.88 -2.20 40.00
C SER A 12 -2.60 -1.96 39.20
N LEU A 13 -1.68 -2.94 39.28
CA LEU A 13 -0.58 -3.07 38.36
C LEU A 13 -1.20 -3.31 36.94
N PHE A 14 -1.32 -2.25 36.19
CA PHE A 14 -1.40 -2.37 34.73
C PHE A 14 -0.05 -2.91 34.27
N LEU A 15 0.03 -4.22 34.05
CA LEU A 15 1.03 -4.78 33.17
C LEU A 15 0.74 -4.18 31.79
N PRO A 16 1.72 -3.52 31.13
CA PRO A 16 1.54 -3.20 29.72
C PRO A 16 1.26 -4.51 29.00
N ALA A 17 0.19 -4.57 28.27
CA ALA A 17 0.00 -5.61 27.28
C ALA A 17 1.29 -5.63 26.46
N SER A 18 2.01 -6.75 26.49
CA SER A 18 3.14 -6.98 25.61
C SER A 18 2.64 -6.73 24.19
N GLY A 19 3.01 -5.57 23.63
CA GLY A 19 2.77 -5.27 22.24
C GLY A 19 3.33 -6.44 21.43
N LEU A 20 2.51 -7.02 20.58
CA LEU A 20 2.97 -7.90 19.52
C LEU A 20 4.05 -7.09 18.79
N CYS A 21 5.28 -7.62 18.74
CA CYS A 21 6.37 -6.96 18.07
C CYS A 21 5.97 -6.70 16.61
N ALA A 22 6.26 -5.50 16.12
CA ALA A 22 6.04 -5.11 14.71
C ALA A 22 6.70 -6.09 13.72
N ASP A 23 7.72 -6.83 14.18
CA ASP A 23 8.47 -7.83 13.41
C ASP A 23 7.61 -8.95 12.81
N ASP A 24 6.47 -9.29 13.42
CA ASP A 24 5.56 -10.33 12.92
C ASP A 24 4.74 -9.87 11.68
N PHE A 25 4.79 -8.59 11.33
CA PHE A 25 3.98 -8.01 10.26
C PHE A 25 4.76 -7.66 9.01
N LEU A 26 6.06 -7.48 9.14
CA LEU A 26 6.91 -7.09 8.04
C LEU A 26 7.41 -8.35 7.35
N LEU A 27 7.04 -8.56 6.10
CA LEU A 27 7.93 -9.26 5.19
C LEU A 27 9.20 -8.40 5.21
N GLY A 28 10.22 -8.85 5.94
CA GLY A 28 11.40 -8.06 6.20
C GLY A 28 12.00 -7.55 4.88
N VAL A 29 11.88 -6.26 4.64
CA VAL A 29 12.52 -5.59 3.52
C VAL A 29 13.75 -4.91 4.08
N GLN A 30 14.92 -5.39 3.73
CA GLN A 30 16.17 -4.72 4.09
C GLN A 30 16.64 -3.86 2.91
N PRO A 31 17.23 -2.70 3.16
CA PRO A 31 18.02 -2.03 2.14
C PRO A 31 19.11 -3.00 1.69
N ALA A 32 19.42 -3.00 0.40
CA ALA A 32 20.51 -3.80 -0.12
C ALA A 32 21.78 -3.53 0.71
N PRO A 33 22.60 -4.56 1.03
CA PRO A 33 23.85 -4.37 1.73
C PRO A 33 24.83 -3.67 0.78
N SER A 34 24.69 -2.37 0.65
CA SER A 34 25.65 -1.56 -0.09
C SER A 34 26.01 -0.34 0.76
N SER A 35 27.30 -0.05 0.77
CA SER A 35 27.87 1.18 1.32
C SER A 35 27.46 2.45 0.54
N VAL A 36 26.59 2.32 -0.45
CA VAL A 36 26.08 3.43 -1.26
C VAL A 36 24.68 3.76 -0.76
N THR A 37 24.56 4.85 -0.01
CA THR A 37 23.27 5.47 0.24
C THR A 37 22.64 5.78 -1.10
N PRO A 38 21.44 5.28 -1.43
CA PRO A 38 20.76 5.61 -2.67
C PRO A 38 20.69 7.12 -2.81
N ALA A 39 21.10 7.65 -3.96
CA ALA A 39 20.95 9.08 -4.21
C ALA A 39 19.47 9.43 -4.12
N CYS A 40 19.14 10.40 -3.26
CA CYS A 40 17.78 10.93 -3.20
C CYS A 40 17.38 11.45 -4.58
N ARG A 41 16.24 11.00 -5.09
CA ARG A 41 15.70 11.46 -6.37
C ARG A 41 14.98 12.80 -6.26
N SER A 42 14.62 13.18 -5.04
CA SER A 42 13.84 14.37 -4.78
C SER A 42 14.76 15.57 -4.55
N ALA A 43 14.50 16.66 -5.26
CA ALA A 43 15.07 17.97 -4.98
C ALA A 43 14.34 18.70 -3.82
N TYR A 44 13.25 18.13 -3.32
CA TYR A 44 12.49 18.61 -2.16
C TYR A 44 13.25 18.44 -0.83
N HIS A 45 14.46 18.02 -0.91
CA HIS A 45 15.41 17.79 0.16
C HIS A 45 16.40 18.99 0.28
N PRO A 46 16.98 19.37 1.39
CA PRO A 46 17.10 18.70 2.68
C PRO A 46 16.23 19.35 3.78
N GLY A 47 16.03 18.64 4.86
CA GLY A 47 15.24 19.11 6.00
C GLY A 47 13.82 18.54 6.03
N HIS A 48 13.47 17.74 5.05
CA HIS A 48 12.21 17.00 5.01
C HIS A 48 12.41 15.58 5.53
N GLU A 49 12.45 15.43 6.83
CA GLU A 49 12.52 14.13 7.53
C GLU A 49 11.39 13.16 7.10
N ASN A 50 10.34 13.70 6.49
CA ASN A 50 9.16 12.97 6.06
C ASN A 50 9.11 12.71 4.55
N CYS A 51 10.17 13.02 3.81
CA CYS A 51 10.21 12.75 2.39
C CYS A 51 10.69 11.32 2.13
N TYR A 52 9.78 10.39 1.88
CA TYR A 52 10.12 9.00 1.58
C TYR A 52 10.89 8.81 0.25
N TRP A 53 10.96 9.83 -0.60
CA TRP A 53 11.84 9.86 -1.78
C TRP A 53 13.32 9.98 -1.43
N CYS A 54 13.64 10.56 -0.27
CA CYS A 54 15.00 10.88 0.14
C CYS A 54 15.67 9.78 0.92
N THR A 55 14.90 9.03 1.68
CA THR A 55 15.40 7.89 2.45
C THR A 55 14.52 6.69 2.18
N PRO A 56 15.10 5.50 2.03
CA PRO A 56 14.31 4.28 2.01
C PRO A 56 13.35 4.30 3.21
N MET A 57 12.08 4.06 2.96
CA MET A 57 11.11 4.02 4.04
C MET A 57 11.44 2.87 4.98
N ASN A 58 11.74 3.18 6.23
CA ASN A 58 11.86 2.18 7.27
C ASN A 58 10.50 2.02 7.99
N LEU A 59 9.79 0.95 7.70
CA LEU A 59 8.49 0.68 8.31
C LEU A 59 8.59 0.31 9.79
N GLU A 60 9.78 -0.06 10.29
CA GLU A 60 10.04 -0.30 11.70
C GLU A 60 10.09 1.01 12.52
N ASP A 61 10.44 2.13 11.88
CA ASP A 61 10.32 3.46 12.49
C ASP A 61 8.90 4.00 12.32
N GLU A 62 7.96 3.42 13.07
CA GLU A 62 6.54 3.79 13.03
C GLU A 62 6.33 5.29 13.25
N ALA A 63 7.13 5.92 14.11
CA ALA A 63 7.03 7.34 14.39
C ALA A 63 7.39 8.19 13.17
N ALA A 64 8.43 7.82 12.42
CA ALA A 64 8.81 8.51 11.18
C ALA A 64 7.75 8.32 10.09
N VAL A 65 7.25 7.09 9.91
CA VAL A 65 6.18 6.78 8.96
C VAL A 65 4.90 7.56 9.31
N TRP A 66 4.55 7.62 10.60
CA TRP A 66 3.39 8.36 11.06
C TRP A 66 3.50 9.87 10.81
N ARG A 67 4.65 10.47 11.10
CA ARG A 67 4.92 11.89 10.76
C ARG A 67 4.73 12.15 9.26
N MET A 68 5.24 11.26 8.41
CA MET A 68 5.05 11.35 6.95
C MET A 68 3.57 11.24 6.57
N LEU A 69 2.83 10.27 7.13
CA LEU A 69 1.42 10.04 6.81
C LEU A 69 0.51 11.18 7.27
N THR A 70 0.87 11.88 8.35
CA THR A 70 0.07 12.97 8.94
C THR A 70 0.54 14.36 8.55
N ALA A 71 1.68 14.50 7.86
CA ALA A 71 2.15 15.78 7.34
C ALA A 71 1.18 16.33 6.28
N PRO A 72 0.89 17.65 6.29
CA PRO A 72 0.10 18.30 5.25
C PRO A 72 0.66 18.04 3.85
N VAL A 73 -0.20 18.06 2.84
CA VAL A 73 0.22 17.91 1.44
C VAL A 73 -0.23 19.07 0.58
N THR A 74 0.55 19.39 -0.45
CA THR A 74 0.13 20.33 -1.48
C THR A 74 -0.48 19.56 -2.65
N VAL A 75 -1.71 19.90 -3.01
CA VAL A 75 -2.44 19.32 -4.13
C VAL A 75 -2.75 20.36 -5.21
N VAL A 76 -3.03 19.91 -6.41
CA VAL A 76 -3.49 20.79 -7.50
C VAL A 76 -5.00 20.90 -7.44
N GLN A 77 -5.53 22.08 -7.12
CA GLN A 77 -6.96 22.33 -7.06
C GLN A 77 -7.53 22.63 -8.45
N LEU A 78 -8.31 21.75 -9.00
CA LEU A 78 -8.98 21.93 -10.31
C LEU A 78 -10.46 22.29 -10.18
N HIS A 79 -11.01 22.17 -8.98
CA HIS A 79 -12.40 22.51 -8.67
C HIS A 79 -12.55 22.96 -7.22
N LYS A 80 -13.53 23.83 -6.94
CA LYS A 80 -13.83 24.27 -5.54
C LYS A 80 -14.31 23.10 -4.66
N ASP A 81 -15.01 22.13 -5.25
CA ASP A 81 -15.44 20.92 -4.58
C ASP A 81 -14.53 19.76 -5.01
N PRO A 82 -13.69 19.22 -4.12
CA PRO A 82 -12.76 18.13 -4.44
C PRO A 82 -13.44 16.88 -5.01
N LEU A 83 -14.67 16.60 -4.58
CA LEU A 83 -15.42 15.44 -5.06
C LEU A 83 -15.91 15.58 -6.50
N LYS A 84 -15.95 16.77 -7.07
CA LYS A 84 -16.38 17.01 -8.45
C LYS A 84 -15.28 16.93 -9.49
N SER A 85 -14.02 16.93 -9.05
CA SER A 85 -12.87 16.92 -9.97
C SER A 85 -12.01 15.67 -9.90
N GLN A 86 -12.44 14.66 -9.18
CA GLN A 86 -11.71 13.42 -8.88
C GLN A 86 -11.10 12.68 -10.08
N MET A 87 -11.57 12.96 -11.30
CA MET A 87 -11.04 12.38 -12.53
C MET A 87 -10.35 13.41 -13.42
N LYS A 88 -10.30 14.67 -13.01
CA LYS A 88 -9.66 15.72 -13.79
C LYS A 88 -8.16 15.67 -13.58
N GLN A 89 -7.45 15.82 -14.67
CA GLN A 89 -6.00 15.94 -14.68
C GLN A 89 -5.61 17.28 -15.30
N THR A 90 -4.46 17.79 -14.85
CA THR A 90 -3.76 18.91 -15.46
C THR A 90 -2.39 18.47 -15.95
N VAL A 91 -1.80 19.28 -16.81
CA VAL A 91 -0.46 19.03 -17.34
C VAL A 91 0.61 19.67 -16.47
N LEU A 92 1.80 19.09 -16.48
CA LEU A 92 3.04 19.66 -16.00
C LEU A 92 3.89 20.09 -17.19
N TYR A 93 4.47 21.26 -17.12
CA TYR A 93 5.23 21.87 -18.21
C TYR A 93 6.75 21.80 -17.95
N ALA A 94 7.54 21.68 -19.00
CA ALA A 94 9.00 21.69 -18.87
C ALA A 94 9.56 23.08 -18.46
N GLU A 95 8.90 24.14 -18.94
CA GLU A 95 9.26 25.54 -18.64
C GLU A 95 8.04 26.29 -18.11
N PRO A 96 8.21 27.44 -17.42
CA PRO A 96 7.12 28.25 -16.87
C PRO A 96 6.37 29.02 -17.98
N ASP A 97 5.86 28.29 -18.96
CA ASP A 97 5.12 28.79 -20.11
C ASP A 97 4.06 27.78 -20.56
N ASP A 98 2.81 28.25 -20.79
CA ASP A 98 1.70 27.42 -21.25
C ASP A 98 1.91 26.81 -22.67
N GLY A 99 2.81 27.40 -23.46
CA GLY A 99 3.25 26.89 -24.77
C GLY A 99 4.37 25.86 -24.71
N SER A 100 4.97 25.67 -23.55
CA SER A 100 6.08 24.74 -23.35
C SER A 100 5.70 23.26 -23.51
N GLU A 101 6.68 22.40 -23.64
CA GLU A 101 6.50 20.96 -23.67
C GLU A 101 5.76 20.49 -22.42
N LYS A 102 4.84 19.55 -22.62
CA LYS A 102 4.05 18.90 -21.56
C LYS A 102 4.72 17.61 -21.16
N ILE A 103 5.32 17.56 -19.98
CA ILE A 103 6.17 16.47 -19.53
C ILE A 103 5.48 15.48 -18.58
N GLY A 104 4.32 15.80 -18.04
CA GLY A 104 3.61 14.92 -17.12
C GLY A 104 2.14 15.30 -16.95
N MET A 105 1.41 14.44 -16.25
CA MET A 105 0.02 14.65 -15.86
C MET A 105 -0.09 14.55 -14.34
N ILE A 106 -0.93 15.41 -13.76
CA ILE A 106 -1.23 15.42 -12.32
C ILE A 106 -2.72 15.25 -12.13
N THR A 107 -3.14 14.33 -11.26
CA THR A 107 -4.54 14.19 -10.87
C THR A 107 -4.89 15.22 -9.80
N GLY A 108 -5.88 16.08 -10.10
CA GLY A 108 -6.33 17.13 -9.21
C GLY A 108 -6.89 16.60 -7.90
N GLU A 109 -6.76 17.38 -6.84
CA GLU A 109 -7.25 17.24 -5.47
C GLU A 109 -6.77 15.99 -4.71
N SER A 110 -6.42 14.92 -5.39
CA SER A 110 -5.98 13.68 -4.71
C SER A 110 -4.48 13.49 -4.68
N GLN A 111 -3.80 13.83 -5.77
CA GLN A 111 -2.35 13.63 -5.88
C GLN A 111 -1.59 14.79 -5.25
N ALA A 112 -0.68 14.46 -4.35
CA ALA A 112 0.24 15.44 -3.79
C ALA A 112 1.39 15.76 -4.76
N VAL A 113 1.89 16.98 -4.64
CA VAL A 113 3.09 17.47 -5.32
C VAL A 113 4.02 18.11 -4.30
N HIS A 114 5.33 17.99 -4.49
CA HIS A 114 6.32 18.69 -3.70
C HIS A 114 6.68 20.03 -4.39
N VAL A 115 6.44 21.13 -3.72
CA VAL A 115 6.75 22.47 -4.25
C VAL A 115 8.22 22.79 -3.94
N LEU A 116 9.03 22.89 -4.98
CA LEU A 116 10.47 23.19 -4.88
C LEU A 116 10.71 24.70 -4.85
N GLU A 117 9.96 25.44 -5.68
CA GLU A 117 10.09 26.89 -5.82
C GLU A 117 8.72 27.49 -6.16
N THR A 118 8.42 28.64 -5.60
CA THR A 118 7.31 29.50 -6.02
C THR A 118 7.86 30.81 -6.58
N ARG A 119 7.61 31.06 -7.85
CA ARG A 119 8.13 32.19 -8.61
C ARG A 119 7.17 33.38 -8.59
N SER A 120 7.72 34.58 -8.73
CA SER A 120 6.93 35.82 -8.78
C SER A 120 6.11 36.00 -10.09
N ASP A 121 6.42 35.21 -11.14
CA ASP A 121 5.71 35.22 -12.42
C ASP A 121 4.43 34.35 -12.43
N GLY A 122 4.04 33.81 -11.28
CA GLY A 122 2.83 33.00 -11.12
C GLY A 122 3.00 31.53 -11.45
N TRP A 123 4.23 31.05 -11.54
CA TRP A 123 4.58 29.65 -11.72
C TRP A 123 5.25 29.06 -10.49
N SER A 124 5.05 27.78 -10.26
CA SER A 124 5.78 26.99 -9.26
C SER A 124 6.46 25.81 -9.93
N LEU A 125 7.71 25.55 -9.54
CA LEU A 125 8.41 24.33 -9.86
C LEU A 125 8.00 23.28 -8.84
N VAL A 126 7.53 22.13 -9.33
CA VAL A 126 7.08 21.02 -8.50
C VAL A 126 7.67 19.71 -8.99
N GLU A 127 7.77 18.74 -8.09
CA GLU A 127 8.11 17.36 -8.43
C GLU A 127 6.99 16.42 -7.98
N THR A 128 6.75 15.36 -8.76
CA THR A 128 5.75 14.33 -8.50
C THR A 128 5.91 13.16 -9.46
N TYR A 129 5.15 12.09 -9.26
CA TYR A 129 5.00 11.06 -10.31
C TYR A 129 3.92 11.48 -11.30
N SER A 130 4.20 11.27 -12.59
CA SER A 130 3.20 11.50 -13.64
C SER A 130 2.11 10.42 -13.58
N THR A 131 0.85 10.85 -13.51
CA THR A 131 -0.31 9.96 -13.41
C THR A 131 -1.05 9.81 -14.73
N SER A 132 -0.31 9.77 -15.84
CA SER A 132 -0.89 9.55 -17.17
C SER A 132 -1.69 8.25 -17.27
N PHE A 133 -2.78 8.27 -18.03
CA PHE A 133 -3.58 7.12 -18.43
C PHE A 133 -3.49 6.88 -19.92
N PHE A 134 -4.10 5.81 -20.43
CA PHE A 134 -4.07 5.44 -21.84
C PHE A 134 -4.59 6.56 -22.76
N ASN A 135 -5.53 7.39 -22.32
CA ASN A 135 -6.12 8.51 -23.05
C ASN A 135 -5.60 9.89 -22.60
N SER A 136 -4.58 9.94 -21.73
CA SER A 136 -3.98 11.21 -21.30
C SER A 136 -3.29 11.93 -22.46
N LYS A 137 -3.23 13.26 -22.37
CA LYS A 137 -2.56 14.12 -23.35
C LYS A 137 -1.05 13.86 -23.41
N VAL A 138 -0.45 13.50 -22.27
CA VAL A 138 0.96 13.16 -22.14
C VAL A 138 1.06 11.67 -21.86
N LYS A 139 1.94 10.98 -22.59
CA LYS A 139 2.19 9.54 -22.46
C LYS A 139 3.41 9.27 -21.58
N ASN A 140 3.41 9.81 -20.39
CA ASN A 140 4.47 9.62 -19.39
C ASN A 140 3.87 8.90 -18.18
N TYR A 141 3.99 7.58 -18.16
CA TYR A 141 3.32 6.72 -17.18
C TYR A 141 4.24 6.46 -15.99
N ASN A 142 3.80 6.81 -14.78
CA ASN A 142 4.51 6.57 -13.53
C ASN A 142 5.97 7.07 -13.47
N ALA A 143 6.35 8.01 -14.34
CA ALA A 143 7.67 8.61 -14.29
C ALA A 143 7.73 9.70 -13.22
N PHE A 144 8.81 9.74 -12.46
CA PHE A 144 9.10 10.84 -11.56
C PHE A 144 9.57 12.04 -12.37
N VAL A 145 8.87 13.15 -12.27
CA VAL A 145 9.06 14.35 -13.10
C VAL A 145 9.15 15.60 -12.25
N THR A 146 9.99 16.51 -12.69
CA THR A 146 10.10 17.88 -12.15
C THR A 146 9.71 18.86 -13.24
N GLY A 147 8.79 19.77 -12.94
CA GLY A 147 8.31 20.73 -13.93
C GLY A 147 7.44 21.81 -13.33
N TYR A 148 6.86 22.62 -14.21
CA TYR A 148 6.15 23.84 -13.82
C TYR A 148 4.63 23.69 -13.88
N ILE A 149 3.97 24.33 -12.91
CA ILE A 149 2.52 24.48 -12.85
C ILE A 149 2.16 25.91 -12.39
N ARG A 150 0.97 26.39 -12.74
CA ARG A 150 0.47 27.68 -12.25
C ARG A 150 0.31 27.63 -10.72
N SER A 151 0.92 28.60 -10.00
CA SER A 151 0.94 28.68 -8.55
C SER A 151 -0.45 28.84 -7.93
N ASP A 152 -1.36 29.53 -8.62
CA ASP A 152 -2.74 29.75 -8.19
C ASP A 152 -3.60 28.47 -8.13
N LYS A 153 -3.12 27.38 -8.71
CA LYS A 153 -3.74 26.04 -8.62
C LYS A 153 -3.28 25.23 -7.42
N LEU A 154 -2.21 25.65 -6.76
CA LEU A 154 -1.66 24.89 -5.65
C LEU A 154 -2.38 25.22 -4.34
N LYS A 155 -2.70 24.19 -3.58
CA LYS A 155 -3.34 24.31 -2.27
C LYS A 155 -2.76 23.30 -1.30
N THR A 156 -2.26 23.81 -0.17
CA THR A 156 -1.90 22.94 0.96
C THR A 156 -3.15 22.55 1.72
N VAL A 157 -3.27 21.26 2.03
CA VAL A 157 -4.40 20.68 2.76
C VAL A 157 -3.90 19.82 3.91
N GLU A 158 -4.59 19.93 5.04
CA GLU A 158 -4.38 19.06 6.19
C GLU A 158 -4.93 17.67 5.88
N VAL A 159 -4.25 16.65 6.37
CA VAL A 159 -4.65 15.25 6.20
C VAL A 159 -5.22 14.68 7.49
N ASN A 160 -5.88 13.53 7.38
CA ASN A 160 -6.40 12.81 8.53
C ASN A 160 -5.28 12.48 9.53
N GLN A 161 -5.54 12.67 10.82
CA GLN A 161 -4.59 12.48 11.91
C GLN A 161 -4.80 11.16 12.67
N HIS A 162 -5.67 10.28 12.16
CA HIS A 162 -6.00 9.00 12.78
C HIS A 162 -5.67 7.81 11.89
N PHE A 163 -5.57 8.01 10.57
CA PHE A 163 -5.36 6.95 9.61
C PHE A 163 -4.35 7.34 8.54
N GLY A 164 -3.51 6.38 8.17
CA GLY A 164 -2.64 6.47 7.02
C GLY A 164 -2.37 5.09 6.44
N ILE A 165 -2.09 5.04 5.15
CA ILE A 165 -1.82 3.78 4.45
C ILE A 165 -0.53 3.91 3.65
N VAL A 166 0.30 2.87 3.73
CA VAL A 166 1.45 2.68 2.85
C VAL A 166 1.19 1.44 1.99
N ILE A 167 1.36 1.57 0.68
CA ILE A 167 1.40 0.44 -0.25
C ILE A 167 2.84 0.23 -0.67
N ASP A 168 3.36 -0.93 -0.38
CA ASP A 168 4.69 -1.33 -0.83
C ASP A 168 4.57 -2.21 -2.07
N LYS A 169 4.98 -1.68 -3.21
CA LYS A 169 4.93 -2.40 -4.49
C LYS A 169 5.98 -3.51 -4.59
N LEU A 170 7.04 -3.49 -3.79
CA LEU A 170 8.03 -4.56 -3.76
C LEU A 170 7.49 -5.81 -3.07
N THR A 171 6.94 -5.64 -1.85
CA THR A 171 6.42 -6.75 -1.05
C THR A 171 4.96 -7.09 -1.35
N GLN A 172 4.29 -6.28 -2.17
CA GLN A 172 2.85 -6.39 -2.45
C GLN A 172 2.02 -6.42 -1.17
N ARG A 173 2.31 -5.44 -0.28
CA ARG A 173 1.65 -5.27 1.02
C ARG A 173 1.04 -3.88 1.16
N LEU A 174 -0.08 -3.84 1.83
CA LEU A 174 -0.69 -2.66 2.42
C LEU A 174 -0.36 -2.66 3.91
N TYR A 175 0.19 -1.57 4.39
CA TYR A 175 0.43 -1.31 5.81
C TYR A 175 -0.55 -0.23 6.26
N PHE A 176 -1.37 -0.56 7.24
CA PHE A 176 -2.38 0.33 7.78
C PHE A 176 -1.93 0.86 9.14
N PHE A 177 -1.77 2.17 9.21
CA PHE A 177 -1.41 2.88 10.42
C PHE A 177 -2.63 3.54 11.05
N MET A 178 -2.75 3.47 12.36
CA MET A 178 -3.80 4.08 13.15
C MET A 178 -3.22 4.68 14.42
N ASP A 179 -3.50 5.99 14.66
CA ASP A 179 -3.12 6.72 15.86
C ASP A 179 -1.63 6.58 16.25
N GLY A 180 -0.74 6.52 15.26
CA GLY A 180 0.71 6.47 15.46
C GLY A 180 1.36 5.11 15.31
N TYR A 181 0.58 4.02 15.22
CA TYR A 181 1.07 2.65 15.23
C TYR A 181 0.72 1.89 13.97
N LEU A 182 1.56 0.93 13.60
CA LEU A 182 1.25 -0.07 12.58
C LEU A 182 0.21 -1.05 13.13
N GLU A 183 -1.02 -0.89 12.71
CA GLU A 183 -2.14 -1.70 13.19
C GLU A 183 -2.23 -3.07 12.52
N THR A 184 -1.95 -3.12 11.21
CA THR A 184 -1.99 -4.38 10.46
C THR A 184 -1.34 -4.27 9.10
N SER A 185 -0.99 -5.41 8.51
CA SER A 185 -0.67 -5.51 7.09
C SER A 185 -1.60 -6.48 6.36
N LEU A 186 -1.91 -6.16 5.11
CA LEU A 186 -2.75 -6.98 4.24
C LEU A 186 -2.06 -7.23 2.91
N ALA A 187 -2.25 -8.43 2.36
CA ALA A 187 -1.76 -8.71 1.02
C ALA A 187 -2.52 -7.87 -0.02
N VAL A 188 -1.79 -7.36 -1.00
CA VAL A 188 -2.36 -6.64 -2.13
C VAL A 188 -1.93 -7.24 -3.46
N SER A 189 -2.58 -6.79 -4.54
CA SER A 189 -2.13 -6.99 -5.91
C SER A 189 -2.24 -5.65 -6.61
N THR A 190 -1.10 -5.07 -6.96
CA THR A 190 -1.00 -3.79 -7.67
C THR A 190 -0.97 -3.98 -9.18
N GLY A 191 -0.92 -2.88 -9.92
CA GLY A 191 -0.91 -2.89 -11.38
C GLY A 191 0.36 -3.46 -11.97
N LEU A 192 0.20 -4.22 -13.05
CA LEU A 192 1.28 -4.82 -13.81
C LEU A 192 1.60 -3.94 -15.02
N PHE A 193 2.82 -3.41 -15.06
CA PHE A 193 3.37 -2.80 -16.27
C PHE A 193 3.61 -3.86 -17.35
N ASN A 194 3.24 -3.54 -18.57
CA ASN A 194 3.73 -4.23 -19.75
C ASN A 194 3.87 -3.23 -20.93
N GLU A 195 4.70 -3.55 -21.92
CA GLU A 195 4.98 -2.65 -23.03
C GLU A 195 3.76 -2.23 -23.84
N LYS A 196 2.75 -3.09 -23.94
CA LYS A 196 1.51 -2.79 -24.67
C LYS A 196 0.55 -1.92 -23.86
N GLN A 197 0.63 -2.00 -22.53
CA GLN A 197 -0.27 -1.33 -21.61
C GLN A 197 0.51 -0.72 -20.42
N PRO A 198 1.47 0.20 -20.68
CA PRO A 198 2.31 0.78 -19.63
C PRO A 198 1.50 1.60 -18.61
N TYR A 199 0.28 1.97 -18.96
CA TYR A 199 -0.68 2.66 -18.10
C TYR A 199 -1.37 1.75 -17.07
N ASN A 200 -1.13 0.45 -17.09
CA ASN A 200 -1.69 -0.47 -16.10
C ASN A 200 -0.93 -0.48 -14.78
N GLU A 201 0.26 0.09 -14.73
CA GLU A 201 0.98 0.17 -13.47
C GLU A 201 0.24 1.04 -12.45
N THR A 202 0.26 0.61 -11.17
CA THR A 202 -0.18 1.46 -10.06
C THR A 202 0.83 2.59 -9.89
N ARG A 203 0.35 3.84 -10.00
CA ARG A 203 1.20 5.04 -9.93
C ARG A 203 1.73 5.21 -8.52
N SER A 204 3.03 5.45 -8.44
CA SER A 204 3.70 5.80 -7.18
C SER A 204 3.37 7.22 -6.77
N GLY A 205 3.58 7.55 -5.52
CA GLY A 205 3.35 8.90 -5.02
C GLY A 205 2.47 8.95 -3.78
N GLU A 206 2.11 10.16 -3.42
CA GLU A 206 1.25 10.47 -2.29
C GLU A 206 -0.14 10.86 -2.78
N TYR A 207 -1.16 10.30 -2.16
CA TYR A 207 -2.54 10.48 -2.55
C TYR A 207 -3.44 10.70 -1.34
N LEU A 208 -4.58 11.37 -1.57
CA LEU A 208 -5.68 11.46 -0.61
C LEU A 208 -6.80 10.49 -0.99
N LEU A 209 -7.34 9.78 -0.02
CA LEU A 209 -8.48 8.87 -0.19
C LEU A 209 -9.78 9.67 -0.19
N LEU A 210 -10.12 10.28 -1.33
CA LEU A 210 -11.19 11.27 -1.43
C LEU A 210 -12.60 10.68 -1.46
N TYR A 211 -12.79 9.51 -2.07
CA TYR A 211 -14.13 9.06 -2.41
C TYR A 211 -14.37 7.60 -2.08
N TYR A 212 -15.29 7.38 -1.17
CA TYR A 212 -15.80 6.08 -0.74
C TYR A 212 -17.07 5.77 -1.51
N ARG A 213 -16.93 4.96 -2.58
CA ARG A 213 -18.08 4.63 -3.42
C ARG A 213 -19.06 3.72 -2.68
N LYS A 214 -20.34 4.05 -2.76
CA LYS A 214 -21.41 3.14 -2.32
C LYS A 214 -21.60 2.03 -3.35
N GLY A 215 -21.72 0.80 -2.87
CA GLY A 215 -21.86 -0.38 -3.72
C GLY A 215 -20.52 -0.87 -4.28
N ASP A 216 -20.58 -1.58 -5.37
CA ASP A 216 -19.44 -2.12 -6.07
C ASP A 216 -19.01 -1.25 -7.27
N LEU A 217 -17.86 -1.58 -7.81
CA LEU A 217 -17.37 -1.05 -9.08
C LEU A 217 -17.43 -2.20 -10.09
N PRO A 218 -18.43 -2.23 -10.98
CA PRO A 218 -18.50 -3.26 -12.01
C PRO A 218 -17.49 -2.98 -13.12
N ASP A 219 -16.81 -4.03 -13.56
CA ASP A 219 -15.93 -4.03 -14.73
C ASP A 219 -16.19 -5.30 -15.55
N GLY A 220 -17.06 -5.21 -16.54
CA GLY A 220 -17.55 -6.34 -17.29
C GLY A 220 -18.30 -7.34 -16.39
N LYS A 221 -17.74 -8.56 -16.24
CA LYS A 221 -18.25 -9.60 -15.34
C LYS A 221 -17.63 -9.54 -13.94
N MET A 222 -16.65 -8.65 -13.73
CA MET A 222 -15.99 -8.48 -12.46
C MET A 222 -16.75 -7.50 -11.58
N HIS A 223 -16.69 -7.75 -10.29
CA HIS A 223 -17.23 -6.86 -9.25
C HIS A 223 -16.14 -6.59 -8.22
N CYS A 224 -15.86 -5.30 -7.98
CA CYS A 224 -14.90 -4.84 -7.00
C CYS A 224 -15.64 -4.17 -5.86
N TYR A 225 -15.65 -4.80 -4.68
CA TYR A 225 -16.37 -4.28 -3.50
C TYR A 225 -15.50 -3.33 -2.67
N TYR A 226 -16.15 -2.43 -1.93
CA TYR A 226 -15.52 -1.46 -1.03
C TYR A 226 -14.52 -0.52 -1.71
N PRO A 227 -14.84 0.05 -2.89
CA PRO A 227 -13.88 0.85 -3.62
C PRO A 227 -13.71 2.25 -3.00
N ILE A 228 -12.44 2.62 -2.77
CA ILE A 228 -12.00 3.94 -2.33
C ILE A 228 -11.12 4.50 -3.44
N ARG A 229 -11.50 5.63 -4.02
CA ARG A 229 -10.72 6.26 -5.07
C ARG A 229 -9.53 7.00 -4.48
N PHE A 230 -8.35 6.81 -5.04
CA PHE A 230 -7.15 7.56 -4.67
C PHE A 230 -6.56 8.35 -5.85
N ASN A 231 -6.70 7.86 -7.07
CA ASN A 231 -6.15 8.51 -8.25
C ASN A 231 -7.15 8.37 -9.41
N ALA A 232 -7.42 9.43 -10.16
CA ALA A 232 -8.31 9.47 -11.33
C ALA A 232 -9.25 8.26 -11.52
N ALA A 233 -8.81 7.20 -12.20
CA ALA A 233 -9.56 5.96 -12.41
C ALA A 233 -9.15 4.82 -11.47
N ASP A 234 -8.12 5.00 -10.64
CA ASP A 234 -7.59 3.95 -9.78
C ASP A 234 -8.25 3.94 -8.40
N TYR A 235 -8.52 2.74 -7.92
CA TYR A 235 -9.19 2.49 -6.64
C TYR A 235 -8.40 1.51 -5.78
N LEU A 236 -8.46 1.73 -4.48
CA LEU A 236 -8.21 0.72 -3.46
C LEU A 236 -9.52 -0.05 -3.27
N HIS A 237 -9.55 -1.37 -3.44
CA HIS A 237 -10.77 -2.17 -3.33
C HIS A 237 -10.47 -3.62 -2.95
N GLU A 238 -11.50 -4.34 -2.49
CA GLU A 238 -11.41 -5.79 -2.23
C GLU A 238 -10.99 -6.52 -3.52
N VAL A 239 -10.24 -7.62 -3.37
CA VAL A 239 -9.92 -8.50 -4.50
C VAL A 239 -11.18 -8.79 -5.32
N PRO A 240 -11.12 -8.68 -6.68
CA PRO A 240 -12.31 -8.83 -7.52
C PRO A 240 -12.92 -10.22 -7.43
N CYS A 241 -14.18 -10.29 -7.78
CA CYS A 241 -14.88 -11.56 -7.98
C CYS A 241 -15.72 -11.53 -9.25
N THR A 242 -16.11 -12.70 -9.73
CA THR A 242 -17.15 -12.84 -10.74
C THR A 242 -18.46 -13.21 -10.05
N VAL A 243 -19.56 -12.56 -10.46
CA VAL A 243 -20.90 -12.85 -9.96
C VAL A 243 -21.72 -13.40 -11.13
N PRO A 244 -22.44 -14.53 -10.98
CA PRO A 244 -23.33 -15.02 -12.03
C PRO A 244 -24.35 -13.97 -12.43
N ALA A 245 -24.77 -13.96 -13.70
CA ALA A 245 -25.75 -13.00 -14.20
C ALA A 245 -27.04 -13.07 -13.35
N GLY A 246 -27.49 -11.92 -12.83
CA GLY A 246 -28.62 -11.83 -11.90
C GLY A 246 -28.34 -12.40 -10.50
N GLY A 247 -27.12 -12.85 -10.23
CA GLY A 247 -26.72 -13.44 -8.96
C GLY A 247 -26.42 -12.42 -7.86
N LYS A 248 -26.33 -12.90 -6.62
CA LYS A 248 -25.95 -12.13 -5.45
C LYS A 248 -24.47 -12.34 -5.11
N ARG A 249 -23.87 -11.42 -4.34
CA ARG A 249 -22.50 -11.56 -3.82
C ARG A 249 -22.25 -12.87 -3.09
N SER A 250 -23.26 -13.47 -2.46
CA SER A 250 -23.16 -14.79 -1.81
C SER A 250 -22.78 -15.93 -2.76
N GLY A 251 -23.02 -15.78 -4.07
CA GLY A 251 -22.62 -16.71 -5.12
C GLY A 251 -21.37 -16.31 -5.88
N ALA A 252 -20.62 -15.32 -5.40
CA ALA A 252 -19.43 -14.81 -6.08
C ALA A 252 -18.26 -15.81 -6.04
N SER A 253 -17.53 -15.91 -7.15
CA SER A 253 -16.27 -16.65 -7.24
C SER A 253 -15.07 -15.72 -7.22
N TYR A 254 -14.11 -15.98 -6.35
CA TYR A 254 -12.84 -15.29 -6.22
C TYR A 254 -11.66 -16.09 -6.77
N GLN A 255 -11.92 -17.28 -7.31
CA GLN A 255 -10.90 -18.25 -7.72
C GLN A 255 -9.91 -17.70 -8.74
N ALA A 256 -10.35 -16.80 -9.63
CA ALA A 256 -9.49 -16.21 -10.65
C ALA A 256 -8.57 -15.10 -10.14
N PHE A 257 -8.88 -14.47 -9.00
CA PHE A 257 -8.20 -13.24 -8.58
C PHE A 257 -7.51 -13.34 -7.22
N GLU A 258 -8.04 -14.17 -6.31
CA GLU A 258 -7.47 -14.33 -4.98
C GLU A 258 -6.05 -14.94 -4.98
N PRO A 259 -5.70 -15.89 -5.87
CA PRO A 259 -4.33 -16.39 -6.00
C PRO A 259 -3.31 -15.35 -6.50
N LEU A 260 -3.77 -14.23 -7.04
CA LEU A 260 -2.93 -13.14 -7.52
C LEU A 260 -2.54 -12.13 -6.42
N LEU A 261 -3.05 -12.29 -5.20
CA LEU A 261 -2.57 -11.50 -4.07
C LEU A 261 -1.09 -11.83 -3.79
N GLY A 262 -0.32 -10.80 -3.48
CA GLY A 262 1.15 -10.90 -3.36
C GLY A 262 1.90 -10.73 -4.68
N GLN A 263 1.19 -10.49 -5.80
CA GLN A 263 1.76 -10.30 -7.13
C GLN A 263 1.18 -9.06 -7.82
N ARG A 264 1.92 -8.49 -8.76
CA ARG A 264 1.43 -7.43 -9.64
C ARG A 264 0.57 -8.05 -10.74
N ALA A 265 -0.72 -7.76 -10.75
CA ALA A 265 -1.65 -8.38 -11.71
C ALA A 265 -2.90 -7.52 -12.00
N SER A 266 -2.97 -6.28 -11.52
CA SER A 266 -4.10 -5.38 -11.78
C SER A 266 -3.84 -4.46 -12.97
N HIS A 267 -4.82 -3.60 -13.28
CA HIS A 267 -4.74 -2.57 -14.31
C HIS A 267 -4.59 -1.15 -13.72
N GLY A 268 -3.95 -1.03 -12.54
CA GLY A 268 -3.71 0.24 -11.85
C GLY A 268 -4.35 0.28 -10.46
N CYS A 269 -5.51 -0.33 -10.28
CA CYS A 269 -6.14 -0.45 -8.96
C CYS A 269 -5.28 -1.27 -7.97
N ILE A 270 -5.49 -1.04 -6.69
CA ILE A 270 -4.90 -1.81 -5.60
C ILE A 270 -5.95 -2.79 -5.09
N ARG A 271 -5.80 -4.06 -5.42
CA ARG A 271 -6.66 -5.15 -4.94
C ARG A 271 -6.21 -5.57 -3.57
N VAL A 272 -7.09 -5.59 -2.58
CA VAL A 272 -6.77 -5.87 -1.18
C VAL A 272 -7.42 -7.18 -0.73
N GLN A 273 -6.75 -7.90 0.11
CA GLN A 273 -7.18 -9.14 0.75
C GLN A 273 -8.61 -9.03 1.32
N ARG A 274 -9.48 -10.00 0.96
CA ARG A 274 -10.86 -10.08 1.46
C ARG A 274 -11.01 -11.01 2.67
N LEU A 275 -10.13 -11.96 2.83
CA LEU A 275 -10.15 -12.87 3.97
C LEU A 275 -9.51 -12.21 5.18
N THR A 276 -10.07 -12.48 6.34
CA THR A 276 -9.59 -11.92 7.60
C THR A 276 -8.20 -12.46 7.92
N ASN A 277 -7.25 -11.55 8.17
CA ASN A 277 -5.91 -11.91 8.62
C ASN A 277 -5.86 -12.24 10.12
N ALA A 278 -4.66 -12.53 10.65
CA ALA A 278 -4.48 -12.91 12.06
C ALA A 278 -4.91 -11.83 13.06
N GLN A 279 -4.81 -10.53 12.67
CA GLN A 279 -5.20 -9.38 13.49
C GLN A 279 -6.69 -9.01 13.35
N GLY A 280 -7.47 -9.77 12.60
CA GLY A 280 -8.91 -9.52 12.44
C GLY A 280 -9.27 -8.56 11.29
N TYR A 281 -8.30 -8.12 10.48
CA TYR A 281 -8.49 -7.13 9.41
C TYR A 281 -8.69 -7.77 8.03
N LYS A 282 -9.40 -7.04 7.18
CA LYS A 282 -9.64 -7.30 5.75
C LYS A 282 -10.11 -6.02 5.08
N MET A 283 -10.20 -5.97 3.75
CA MET A 283 -10.61 -4.76 3.03
C MET A 283 -11.93 -4.17 3.53
N SER A 284 -12.93 -5.00 3.81
CA SER A 284 -14.24 -4.50 4.27
C SER A 284 -14.18 -3.83 5.65
N SER A 285 -13.32 -4.31 6.57
CA SER A 285 -13.11 -3.67 7.88
C SER A 285 -12.34 -2.35 7.74
N LEU A 286 -11.31 -2.29 6.88
CA LEU A 286 -10.63 -1.03 6.57
C LEU A 286 -11.58 0.01 5.99
N PHE A 287 -12.37 -0.37 4.99
CA PHE A 287 -13.34 0.54 4.38
C PHE A 287 -14.30 1.13 5.41
N LYS A 288 -14.79 0.28 6.34
CA LYS A 288 -15.70 0.70 7.40
C LYS A 288 -15.01 1.69 8.35
N LEU A 289 -13.83 1.36 8.86
CA LEU A 289 -13.06 2.23 9.75
C LEU A 289 -12.78 3.59 9.12
N LEU A 290 -12.23 3.60 7.90
CA LEU A 290 -11.88 4.83 7.19
C LEU A 290 -13.10 5.72 6.92
N LYS A 291 -14.30 5.13 6.75
CA LYS A 291 -15.53 5.85 6.45
C LYS A 291 -16.27 6.35 7.70
N GLU A 292 -16.22 5.62 8.80
CA GLU A 292 -17.04 5.89 9.99
C GLU A 292 -16.41 6.91 10.97
N ARG A 293 -15.13 7.25 10.80
CA ARG A 293 -14.52 8.28 11.65
C ARG A 293 -15.01 9.68 11.30
N GLU A 294 -15.23 10.47 12.37
CA GLU A 294 -15.75 11.84 12.31
C GLU A 294 -14.77 12.87 11.73
N ASP A 295 -13.48 12.53 11.59
CA ASP A 295 -12.50 13.43 10.98
C ASP A 295 -12.81 13.64 9.49
N THR A 296 -13.20 14.85 9.14
CA THR A 296 -13.54 15.22 7.75
C THR A 296 -12.35 15.31 6.82
N ARG A 297 -11.12 15.25 7.35
CA ARG A 297 -9.89 15.27 6.56
C ARG A 297 -9.66 13.90 5.92
N PHE A 298 -9.11 13.91 4.71
CA PHE A 298 -8.86 12.70 3.96
C PHE A 298 -7.60 11.97 4.44
N PRO A 299 -7.64 10.64 4.63
CA PRO A 299 -6.45 9.86 4.91
C PRO A 299 -5.46 9.91 3.75
N LYS A 300 -4.17 9.96 4.08
CA LYS A 300 -3.09 9.85 3.09
C LYS A 300 -2.84 8.39 2.76
N LEU A 301 -2.65 8.14 1.47
CA LEU A 301 -2.14 6.90 0.89
C LEU A 301 -0.80 7.18 0.24
N VAL A 302 0.24 6.48 0.63
CA VAL A 302 1.55 6.52 -0.02
C VAL A 302 1.74 5.23 -0.80
N VAL A 303 1.98 5.33 -2.10
CA VAL A 303 2.37 4.20 -2.95
C VAL A 303 3.87 4.26 -3.15
N TRP A 304 4.57 3.35 -2.51
CA TRP A 304 6.02 3.34 -2.43
C TRP A 304 6.65 2.48 -3.52
N GLU A 305 7.63 3.03 -4.23
CA GLU A 305 8.28 2.41 -5.39
C GLU A 305 9.80 2.28 -5.28
N ASP A 306 10.40 2.63 -4.18
CA ASP A 306 11.85 2.58 -4.08
C ASP A 306 12.38 1.15 -4.11
N TYR A 307 12.67 0.65 -5.33
CA TYR A 307 13.20 -0.70 -5.54
C TYR A 307 14.72 -0.77 -5.51
N GLN A 308 15.40 0.27 -5.91
CA GLN A 308 16.83 0.24 -6.28
C GLN A 308 17.77 -0.19 -5.16
N SER A 309 17.39 -0.02 -3.91
CA SER A 309 18.22 -0.32 -2.76
C SER A 309 17.60 -1.38 -1.85
N ARG A 310 16.53 -2.03 -2.32
CA ARG A 310 15.74 -2.91 -1.48
C ARG A 310 15.71 -4.32 -2.03
N GLN A 311 15.76 -5.26 -1.12
CA GLN A 311 15.52 -6.67 -1.37
C GLN A 311 14.49 -7.19 -0.39
N VAL A 312 13.69 -8.16 -0.83
CA VAL A 312 12.83 -8.90 0.08
C VAL A 312 13.71 -9.82 0.91
N VAL A 313 13.58 -9.74 2.23
CA VAL A 313 14.34 -10.59 3.13
C VAL A 313 13.86 -12.04 3.01
N ILE A 314 14.78 -12.94 2.79
CA ILE A 314 14.53 -14.37 2.88
C ILE A 314 14.62 -14.73 4.37
N PRO A 315 13.57 -15.27 4.98
CA PRO A 315 13.61 -15.63 6.39
C PRO A 315 14.69 -16.66 6.70
N PRO A 316 15.22 -16.68 7.93
CA PRO A 316 16.05 -17.77 8.42
C PRO A 316 15.34 -19.13 8.28
N ASP A 317 16.12 -20.19 8.04
CA ASP A 317 15.58 -21.53 7.84
C ASP A 317 14.82 -22.06 9.06
N ASP A 318 15.09 -21.58 10.27
CA ASP A 318 14.41 -21.93 11.53
C ASP A 318 13.13 -21.12 11.80
N THR A 319 12.75 -20.21 10.90
CA THR A 319 11.50 -19.45 11.03
C THR A 319 10.29 -20.38 11.11
N PRO A 320 9.43 -20.27 12.15
CA PRO A 320 8.32 -21.18 12.34
C PRO A 320 7.21 -20.95 11.31
N LEU A 321 6.76 -22.03 10.72
CA LEU A 321 5.56 -22.13 9.91
C LEU A 321 4.63 -23.19 10.49
N TYR A 322 3.38 -23.23 10.03
CA TYR A 322 2.36 -24.11 10.59
C TYR A 322 1.55 -24.80 9.49
N TYR A 323 1.11 -26.02 9.77
CA TYR A 323 0.28 -26.81 8.86
C TYR A 323 -0.72 -27.67 9.61
N ASN A 324 -1.74 -28.18 8.91
CA ASN A 324 -2.68 -29.15 9.44
C ASN A 324 -2.21 -30.58 9.09
N PRO A 325 -1.77 -31.41 10.05
CA PRO A 325 -1.30 -32.75 9.76
C PRO A 325 -2.42 -33.74 9.38
N ASP A 326 -3.68 -33.41 9.73
CA ASP A 326 -4.85 -34.26 9.43
C ASP A 326 -5.42 -34.02 8.03
N GLY A 327 -4.67 -33.37 7.18
CA GLY A 327 -5.07 -33.03 5.81
C GLY A 327 -5.33 -31.55 5.65
N GLY A 328 -4.65 -30.97 4.72
CA GLY A 328 -4.71 -29.55 4.36
C GLY A 328 -3.72 -29.29 3.24
N SER A 329 -4.02 -28.33 2.39
CA SER A 329 -3.20 -27.99 1.22
C SER A 329 -2.47 -26.66 1.39
N MET A 330 -2.38 -26.15 2.64
CA MET A 330 -1.85 -24.82 2.91
C MET A 330 -0.91 -24.83 4.11
N TYR A 331 0.10 -23.98 4.05
CA TYR A 331 0.91 -23.60 5.21
C TYR A 331 0.53 -22.20 5.70
N HIS A 332 0.83 -21.92 6.96
CA HIS A 332 0.32 -20.78 7.69
C HIS A 332 1.45 -20.05 8.46
N ALA A 333 1.27 -18.75 8.66
CA ALA A 333 2.17 -17.93 9.49
C ALA A 333 1.93 -18.11 10.99
N VAL A 334 0.72 -18.50 11.40
CA VAL A 334 0.33 -18.57 12.81
C VAL A 334 -0.43 -19.87 13.12
N ALA A 335 -0.23 -20.42 14.30
CA ALA A 335 -0.85 -21.67 14.77
C ALA A 335 -2.39 -21.59 14.82
N ASP A 336 -2.92 -20.43 15.17
CA ASP A 336 -4.35 -20.16 15.34
C ASP A 336 -4.99 -19.41 14.15
N CYS A 337 -4.49 -19.69 12.93
CA CYS A 337 -4.95 -19.02 11.73
C CYS A 337 -6.49 -18.96 11.62
N PRO A 338 -7.11 -17.77 11.40
CA PRO A 338 -8.57 -17.63 11.32
C PRO A 338 -9.20 -18.39 10.14
N GLY A 339 -8.41 -18.74 9.12
CA GLY A 339 -8.86 -19.56 7.99
C GLY A 339 -9.01 -21.05 8.30
N VAL A 340 -8.59 -21.49 9.48
CA VAL A 340 -8.63 -22.91 9.89
C VAL A 340 -9.75 -23.14 10.89
N LYS A 341 -10.49 -24.24 10.73
CA LYS A 341 -11.56 -24.61 11.66
C LYS A 341 -11.00 -24.93 13.05
N GLN A 342 -11.73 -24.54 14.12
CA GLN A 342 -11.29 -24.69 15.50
C GLN A 342 -10.86 -26.12 15.88
N LYS A 343 -11.52 -27.16 15.33
CA LYS A 343 -11.20 -28.58 15.62
C LYS A 343 -9.80 -29.01 15.14
N PHE A 344 -9.14 -28.23 14.30
CA PHE A 344 -7.79 -28.49 13.80
C PHE A 344 -6.74 -27.58 14.41
N LYS A 345 -7.12 -26.80 15.42
CA LYS A 345 -6.22 -25.87 16.11
C LYS A 345 -5.79 -26.43 17.48
N PRO A 346 -4.58 -26.10 17.93
CA PRO A 346 -3.54 -25.36 17.19
C PRO A 346 -2.94 -26.19 16.06
N LEU A 347 -2.49 -25.53 14.98
CA LEU A 347 -1.76 -26.16 13.90
C LEU A 347 -0.40 -26.65 14.37
N LYS A 348 0.17 -27.67 13.71
CA LYS A 348 1.49 -28.21 13.99
C LYS A 348 2.55 -27.32 13.34
N SER A 349 3.62 -27.03 14.07
CA SER A 349 4.76 -26.26 13.56
C SER A 349 5.71 -27.12 12.72
N PHE A 350 6.37 -26.47 11.77
CA PHE A 350 7.56 -26.90 11.04
C PHE A 350 8.37 -25.63 10.70
N THR A 351 9.52 -25.75 10.06
CA THR A 351 10.40 -24.63 9.79
C THR A 351 10.37 -24.18 8.32
N TYR A 352 10.73 -22.93 8.07
CA TYR A 352 10.79 -22.38 6.71
C TYR A 352 11.76 -23.17 5.82
N GLY A 353 12.89 -23.62 6.35
CA GLY A 353 13.86 -24.45 5.63
C GLY A 353 13.33 -25.81 5.20
N GLU A 354 12.30 -26.34 5.88
CA GLU A 354 11.64 -27.61 5.51
C GLU A 354 10.60 -27.46 4.41
N LEU A 355 10.19 -26.20 4.08
CA LEU A 355 9.06 -25.91 3.18
C LEU A 355 9.23 -26.51 1.77
N GLU A 356 10.47 -26.65 1.29
CA GLU A 356 10.77 -27.22 -0.03
C GLU A 356 10.91 -28.74 -0.03
N SER A 357 10.77 -29.37 1.14
CA SER A 357 10.92 -30.81 1.34
C SER A 357 9.58 -31.50 1.58
N GLU A 358 9.52 -32.81 1.32
CA GLU A 358 8.36 -33.62 1.73
C GLU A 358 8.23 -33.66 3.28
N PRO A 359 7.02 -33.57 3.83
CA PRO A 359 5.72 -33.55 3.15
C PRO A 359 5.18 -32.14 2.84
N PHE A 360 5.98 -31.08 2.90
CA PHE A 360 5.54 -29.69 2.82
C PHE A 360 5.64 -29.09 1.42
N ALA A 361 6.35 -29.75 0.50
CA ALA A 361 6.64 -29.25 -0.84
C ALA A 361 5.39 -28.83 -1.64
N GLU A 362 4.27 -29.54 -1.47
CA GLU A 362 3.01 -29.27 -2.17
C GLU A 362 2.07 -28.29 -1.44
N LEU A 363 2.45 -27.81 -0.25
CA LEU A 363 1.63 -26.86 0.49
C LEU A 363 1.64 -25.48 -0.19
N ARG A 364 0.48 -24.83 -0.21
CA ARG A 364 0.27 -23.49 -0.78
C ARG A 364 0.18 -22.43 0.33
N VAL A 365 0.46 -21.21 -0.01
CA VAL A 365 0.28 -20.05 0.88
C VAL A 365 -1.17 -19.95 1.36
N CYS A 366 -1.39 -19.82 2.65
CA CYS A 366 -2.71 -19.58 3.20
C CYS A 366 -3.20 -18.17 2.86
N PRO A 367 -4.36 -18.00 2.22
CA PRO A 367 -4.86 -16.68 1.83
C PRO A 367 -5.38 -15.82 3.01
N ASN A 368 -5.50 -16.39 4.21
CA ASN A 368 -5.88 -15.63 5.40
C ASN A 368 -4.66 -14.99 6.10
N CYS A 369 -3.72 -15.80 6.55
CA CYS A 369 -2.58 -15.30 7.32
C CYS A 369 -1.36 -14.93 6.46
N GLN A 370 -1.39 -15.23 5.15
CA GLN A 370 -0.38 -14.82 4.18
C GLN A 370 1.06 -15.04 4.67
N PRO A 371 1.46 -16.29 4.97
CA PRO A 371 2.81 -16.60 5.39
C PRO A 371 3.81 -16.18 4.31
N THR A 372 5.08 -16.04 4.70
CA THR A 372 6.16 -15.74 3.76
C THR A 372 6.14 -16.73 2.60
N PRO A 373 6.24 -16.22 1.36
CA PRO A 373 6.33 -17.07 0.17
C PRO A 373 7.56 -17.98 0.18
N ARG A 374 7.58 -18.96 -0.72
CA ARG A 374 8.71 -19.87 -0.91
C ARG A 374 9.99 -19.13 -1.27
N LYS A 375 11.14 -19.67 -0.83
CA LYS A 375 12.46 -19.09 -1.02
C LYS A 375 12.76 -18.79 -2.50
N ALA A 376 12.47 -19.74 -3.39
CA ALA A 376 12.70 -19.56 -4.82
C ALA A 376 11.97 -18.34 -5.40
N PHE A 377 10.74 -18.09 -4.96
CA PHE A 377 9.99 -16.91 -5.40
C PHE A 377 10.59 -15.60 -4.88
N LEU A 378 11.07 -15.56 -3.63
CA LEU A 378 11.73 -14.37 -3.06
C LEU A 378 13.09 -14.12 -3.74
N GLU A 379 13.85 -15.17 -4.05
CA GLU A 379 15.11 -15.08 -4.79
C GLU A 379 14.90 -14.53 -6.19
N GLU A 380 13.84 -14.98 -6.88
CA GLU A 380 13.46 -14.45 -8.20
C GLU A 380 13.15 -12.96 -8.14
N ILE A 381 12.34 -12.50 -7.18
CA ILE A 381 12.08 -11.07 -6.96
C ILE A 381 13.40 -10.31 -6.77
N ASN A 382 14.26 -10.79 -5.86
CA ASN A 382 15.52 -10.14 -5.55
C ASN A 382 16.47 -10.11 -6.77
N GLN A 383 16.50 -11.17 -7.56
CA GLN A 383 17.31 -11.21 -8.79
C GLN A 383 16.83 -10.20 -9.82
N ILE A 384 15.53 -10.08 -10.03
CA ILE A 384 14.91 -9.09 -10.91
C ILE A 384 15.32 -7.68 -10.47
N HIS A 385 15.22 -7.38 -9.17
CA HIS A 385 15.48 -6.04 -8.64
C HIS A 385 16.96 -5.69 -8.52
N GLN A 386 17.86 -6.67 -8.38
CA GLN A 386 19.32 -6.41 -8.34
C GLN A 386 19.90 -5.85 -9.63
N ASN A 387 19.38 -6.28 -10.76
CA ASN A 387 19.95 -6.01 -12.09
C ASN A 387 19.17 -4.94 -12.86
N SER A 388 18.13 -4.37 -12.27
CA SER A 388 17.20 -3.51 -12.99
C SER A 388 17.34 -2.05 -12.59
N SER A 389 17.32 -1.15 -13.56
CA SER A 389 17.00 0.26 -13.32
C SER A 389 15.50 0.42 -13.02
N PRO A 390 15.05 1.53 -12.42
CA PRO A 390 13.63 1.71 -12.07
C PRO A 390 12.65 1.54 -13.24
N GLY A 391 13.09 1.85 -14.46
CA GLY A 391 12.29 1.63 -15.67
C GLY A 391 12.24 0.17 -16.11
N ASP A 392 13.27 -0.61 -15.80
CA ASP A 392 13.41 -1.99 -16.28
C ASP A 392 12.66 -2.99 -15.39
N VAL A 393 12.57 -2.73 -14.09
CA VAL A 393 11.87 -3.60 -13.14
C VAL A 393 10.41 -3.84 -13.55
N MET A 394 9.82 -2.91 -14.26
CA MET A 394 8.41 -2.95 -14.63
C MET A 394 8.10 -3.85 -15.82
N SER A 395 9.11 -4.24 -16.60
CA SER A 395 8.95 -5.09 -17.78
C SER A 395 9.03 -6.60 -17.48
N TYR A 396 9.50 -6.99 -16.29
CA TYR A 396 9.82 -8.39 -15.98
C TYR A 396 8.81 -9.11 -15.09
N TRP A 397 7.80 -8.44 -14.60
CA TRP A 397 6.81 -9.11 -13.78
C TRP A 397 5.84 -9.94 -14.64
N PRO A 398 5.68 -11.26 -14.40
CA PRO A 398 4.86 -12.14 -15.22
C PRO A 398 3.36 -11.83 -15.20
#